data_36e9826b6ae4cbf8d243b7716f0711e1
#
_entry.id   36e9826b6ae4cbf8d243b7716f0711e1
#
_cell.length_a   1.000
_cell.length_b   1.000
_cell.length_c   1.000
_cell.angle_alpha   90.00
_cell.angle_beta   90.00
_cell.angle_gamma   90.00
#
_symmetry.space_group_name_H-M   'P 1'
#
loop_
_entity.id
_entity.type
_entity.pdbx_description
1 polymer ?
#
loop_
_entity_poly.entity_id
_entity_poly.type
_entity_poly.pdbx_seq_one_letter_code
_entity_poly.pdbx_strand_id
1 'polypeptide(L)'
;MAVKAQFIAGQWLPGSGATMSKLAPEDQSLLWQAASAGADDVQAACAAARAGFYPWSHRPLAERIDVVQRFAALLETHKEALATLISRETSKPLWETRTEVQTMIGKAAISIEAYHQRTGFHESTLPDGKALLRHKPHGVMAVFGPYNFPGHLPNGHIIPALIAGNTIVFKPSELTPATAEMTVQLWQQAGIPDGAINLLQGGKATGQALLENRDIDGVLFTGSAAAGFHFHRYFGGQPEKMLALEMGGNNALIVADVADIDAALHVIIQSAFISAGQRCTCARRLLVPRGEQGDALLQRLVEASAQIRAGKWDDQPAPFMGGVISLDAAQNMLAAQQKLEGLGGKVLLRMRQPDPRSTVLTPGIVDVTGIEVPDEEYFGPLLTIIRYDGFPEAIRLANQTRYGLAVGLISSDAAQFDQLADEARAGIVNWNKPLTGASSKAPFGGVGASGNHRAAAWYAADYCAWPMASLVSDTLTLPATVSPGLPF
;
A
#
# COMPACT_ATOMS: atom_id res chain seq x y z
N MET A 1 15.83 -23.70 21.84
CA MET A 1 14.61 -23.00 22.31
C MET A 1 13.80 -22.63 21.09
N ALA A 2 12.45 -22.70 21.14
CA ALA A 2 11.62 -22.25 20.01
C ALA A 2 11.80 -20.74 19.77
N VAL A 3 11.87 -20.33 18.51
CA VAL A 3 11.99 -18.92 18.14
C VAL A 3 10.68 -18.21 18.48
N LYS A 4 10.77 -17.07 19.17
CA LYS A 4 9.64 -16.25 19.62
C LYS A 4 9.39 -15.17 18.55
N ALA A 5 8.42 -15.39 17.70
CA ALA A 5 8.12 -14.51 16.56
C ALA A 5 6.70 -13.91 16.59
N GLN A 6 5.87 -14.31 17.56
CA GLN A 6 4.56 -13.71 17.81
C GLN A 6 4.70 -12.68 18.92
N PHE A 7 4.05 -11.52 18.79
CA PHE A 7 4.00 -10.51 19.85
C PHE A 7 2.55 -10.34 20.31
N ILE A 8 2.25 -10.81 21.53
CA ILE A 8 0.89 -10.83 22.06
C ILE A 8 0.91 -10.30 23.50
N ALA A 9 0.03 -9.35 23.79
CA ALA A 9 -0.09 -8.75 25.13
C ALA A 9 1.26 -8.30 25.71
N GLY A 10 2.12 -7.66 24.89
CA GLY A 10 3.43 -7.17 25.34
C GLY A 10 4.54 -8.23 25.41
N GLN A 11 4.25 -9.49 25.08
CA GLN A 11 5.17 -10.61 25.20
C GLN A 11 5.52 -11.22 23.84
N TRP A 12 6.82 -11.51 23.64
CA TRP A 12 7.28 -12.32 22.51
C TRP A 12 7.11 -13.81 22.83
N LEU A 13 6.33 -14.51 21.98
CA LEU A 13 5.95 -15.91 22.15
C LEU A 13 6.30 -16.75 20.91
N PRO A 14 6.53 -18.06 21.05
CA PRO A 14 6.55 -18.95 19.89
C PRO A 14 5.14 -19.07 19.30
N GLY A 15 5.05 -19.31 17.98
CA GLY A 15 3.77 -19.69 17.36
C GLY A 15 3.41 -21.13 17.63
N SER A 16 2.13 -21.45 17.54
CA SER A 16 1.58 -22.83 17.71
C SER A 16 1.32 -23.55 16.38
N GLY A 17 1.53 -22.87 15.25
CA GLY A 17 1.28 -23.43 13.91
C GLY A 17 2.50 -24.09 13.26
N ALA A 18 2.44 -24.34 11.96
CA ALA A 18 3.53 -24.95 11.19
C ALA A 18 4.74 -24.03 11.08
N THR A 19 5.93 -24.64 10.94
CA THR A 19 7.17 -23.90 10.68
C THR A 19 7.08 -23.16 9.34
N MET A 20 7.45 -21.90 9.35
CA MET A 20 7.48 -20.99 8.24
C MET A 20 8.91 -20.47 8.06
N SER A 21 9.38 -20.34 6.82
CA SER A 21 10.72 -19.85 6.51
C SER A 21 10.68 -18.77 5.46
N LYS A 22 11.54 -17.76 5.61
CA LYS A 22 11.85 -16.78 4.58
C LYS A 22 13.26 -17.04 4.05
N LEU A 23 13.33 -17.24 2.75
CA LEU A 23 14.59 -17.33 2.02
C LEU A 23 14.96 -15.99 1.38
N ALA A 24 16.26 -15.70 1.27
CA ALA A 24 16.74 -14.55 0.53
C ALA A 24 16.36 -14.70 -0.95
N PRO A 25 15.77 -13.68 -1.59
CA PRO A 25 15.38 -13.77 -3.00
C PRO A 25 16.58 -14.01 -3.94
N GLU A 26 17.77 -13.59 -3.55
CA GLU A 26 18.95 -13.54 -4.41
C GLU A 26 19.72 -14.84 -4.52
N ASP A 27 19.77 -15.64 -3.44
CA ASP A 27 20.60 -16.84 -3.34
C ASP A 27 19.91 -17.99 -2.62
N GLN A 28 18.65 -17.81 -2.20
CA GLN A 28 17.84 -18.79 -1.47
C GLN A 28 18.43 -19.20 -0.10
N SER A 29 19.34 -18.43 0.47
CA SER A 29 19.82 -18.62 1.84
C SER A 29 18.71 -18.34 2.86
N LEU A 30 18.73 -19.05 3.99
CA LEU A 30 17.74 -18.86 5.05
C LEU A 30 17.95 -17.53 5.76
N LEU A 31 16.96 -16.63 5.71
CA LEU A 31 16.96 -15.35 6.41
C LEU A 31 16.23 -15.39 7.75
N TRP A 32 15.12 -16.09 7.81
CA TRP A 32 14.26 -16.15 8.99
C TRP A 32 13.48 -17.45 9.02
N GLN A 33 13.24 -17.99 10.24
CA GLN A 33 12.45 -19.19 10.42
C GLN A 33 11.80 -19.18 11.81
N ALA A 34 10.50 -19.42 11.87
CA ALA A 34 9.77 -19.62 13.12
C ALA A 34 8.47 -20.40 12.89
N ALA A 35 7.80 -20.81 13.96
CA ALA A 35 6.45 -21.33 13.88
C ALA A 35 5.45 -20.19 13.61
N SER A 36 4.51 -20.41 12.71
CA SER A 36 3.41 -19.49 12.42
C SER A 36 2.42 -19.42 13.59
N ALA A 37 1.61 -18.37 13.65
CA ALA A 37 0.49 -18.29 14.57
C ALA A 37 -0.61 -19.27 14.18
N GLY A 38 -1.01 -20.12 15.12
CA GLY A 38 -2.21 -20.97 15.02
C GLY A 38 -3.48 -20.23 15.47
N ALA A 39 -4.60 -20.95 15.46
CA ALA A 39 -5.89 -20.38 15.82
C ALA A 39 -5.95 -19.85 17.27
N ASP A 40 -5.29 -20.55 18.21
CA ASP A 40 -5.23 -20.13 19.61
C ASP A 40 -4.39 -18.86 19.79
N ASP A 41 -3.30 -18.72 19.04
CA ASP A 41 -2.48 -17.48 19.05
C ASP A 41 -3.30 -16.30 18.49
N VAL A 42 -4.08 -16.51 17.43
CA VAL A 42 -4.96 -15.49 16.87
C VAL A 42 -6.03 -15.08 17.88
N GLN A 43 -6.67 -16.05 18.55
CA GLN A 43 -7.66 -15.77 19.59
C GLN A 43 -7.03 -14.98 20.75
N ALA A 44 -5.84 -15.36 21.19
CA ALA A 44 -5.12 -14.67 22.27
C ALA A 44 -4.77 -13.22 21.87
N ALA A 45 -4.29 -12.99 20.63
CA ALA A 45 -3.94 -11.66 20.14
C ALA A 45 -5.17 -10.75 20.01
N CYS A 46 -6.29 -11.27 19.49
CA CYS A 46 -7.52 -10.50 19.41
C CYS A 46 -8.11 -10.18 20.78
N ALA A 47 -8.09 -11.12 21.72
CA ALA A 47 -8.51 -10.89 23.11
C ALA A 47 -7.62 -9.87 23.80
N ALA A 48 -6.29 -9.92 23.59
CA ALA A 48 -5.35 -8.93 24.11
C ALA A 48 -5.61 -7.52 23.55
N ALA A 49 -5.85 -7.44 22.22
CA ALA A 49 -6.21 -6.18 21.58
C ALA A 49 -7.54 -5.62 22.11
N ARG A 50 -8.53 -6.47 22.31
CA ARG A 50 -9.83 -6.07 22.90
C ARG A 50 -9.68 -5.58 24.34
N ALA A 51 -8.91 -6.27 25.17
CA ALA A 51 -8.60 -5.84 26.54
C ALA A 51 -7.81 -4.53 26.58
N GLY A 52 -6.86 -4.33 25.66
CA GLY A 52 -6.06 -3.12 25.52
C GLY A 52 -6.81 -1.91 24.97
N PHE A 53 -7.97 -2.12 24.31
CA PHE A 53 -8.67 -1.05 23.63
C PHE A 53 -9.17 0.05 24.55
N TYR A 54 -9.87 -0.26 25.64
CA TYR A 54 -10.38 0.75 26.55
C TYR A 54 -9.25 1.55 27.21
N PRO A 55 -8.21 0.95 27.78
CA PRO A 55 -7.08 1.69 28.34
C PRO A 55 -6.36 2.58 27.32
N TRP A 56 -6.17 2.11 26.08
CA TRP A 56 -5.50 2.87 25.04
C TRP A 56 -6.36 4.03 24.51
N SER A 57 -7.61 3.77 24.16
CA SER A 57 -8.52 4.78 23.58
C SER A 57 -8.83 5.94 24.54
N HIS A 58 -8.75 5.70 25.84
CA HIS A 58 -9.00 6.72 26.88
C HIS A 58 -7.72 7.43 27.34
N ARG A 59 -6.54 7.07 26.84
CA ARG A 59 -5.34 7.89 27.05
C ARG A 59 -5.49 9.25 26.41
N PRO A 60 -5.00 10.33 27.03
CA PRO A 60 -4.93 11.62 26.40
C PRO A 60 -4.29 11.54 24.99
N LEU A 61 -4.81 12.28 24.02
CA LEU A 61 -4.27 12.30 22.66
C LEU A 61 -2.77 12.61 22.65
N ALA A 62 -2.32 13.55 23.49
CA ALA A 62 -0.91 13.91 23.59
C ALA A 62 -0.01 12.72 23.96
N GLU A 63 -0.46 11.83 24.84
CA GLU A 63 0.31 10.64 25.22
C GLU A 63 0.37 9.61 24.06
N ARG A 64 -0.73 9.45 23.30
CA ARG A 64 -0.74 8.59 22.12
C ARG A 64 0.20 9.13 21.04
N ILE A 65 0.18 10.44 20.81
CA ILE A 65 1.09 11.13 19.89
C ILE A 65 2.54 10.97 20.33
N ASP A 66 2.84 11.08 21.61
CA ASP A 66 4.20 10.95 22.16
C ASP A 66 4.79 9.54 21.91
N VAL A 67 3.98 8.48 22.06
CA VAL A 67 4.42 7.12 21.68
C VAL A 67 4.76 7.03 20.19
N VAL A 68 3.94 7.62 19.31
CA VAL A 68 4.19 7.66 17.86
C VAL A 68 5.46 8.43 17.52
N GLN A 69 5.71 9.54 18.20
CA GLN A 69 6.92 10.34 17.99
C GLN A 69 8.19 9.60 18.46
N ARG A 70 8.14 8.90 19.59
CA ARG A 70 9.25 8.03 20.05
C ARG A 70 9.51 6.90 19.04
N PHE A 71 8.46 6.29 18.47
CA PHE A 71 8.62 5.31 17.40
C PHE A 71 9.34 5.89 16.20
N ALA A 72 8.94 7.10 15.73
CA ALA A 72 9.62 7.78 14.62
C ALA A 72 11.11 8.06 14.92
N ALA A 73 11.45 8.48 16.14
CA ALA A 73 12.82 8.69 16.56
C ALA A 73 13.65 7.38 16.59
N LEU A 74 13.03 6.26 16.99
CA LEU A 74 13.66 4.94 16.93
C LEU A 74 13.86 4.46 15.49
N LEU A 75 12.92 4.74 14.59
CA LEU A 75 13.11 4.48 13.14
C LEU A 75 14.31 5.24 12.57
N GLU A 76 14.49 6.52 12.94
CA GLU A 76 15.68 7.30 12.53
C GLU A 76 16.97 6.68 13.06
N THR A 77 16.99 6.29 14.34
CA THR A 77 18.15 5.65 14.97
C THR A 77 18.53 4.33 14.31
N HIS A 78 17.54 3.53 13.89
CA HIS A 78 17.73 2.21 13.30
C HIS A 78 17.60 2.19 11.78
N LYS A 79 17.64 3.34 11.10
CA LYS A 79 17.36 3.51 9.68
C LYS A 79 18.16 2.58 8.78
N GLU A 80 19.48 2.53 8.94
CA GLU A 80 20.34 1.69 8.10
C GLU A 80 20.12 0.19 8.34
N ALA A 81 19.94 -0.20 9.60
CA ALA A 81 19.66 -1.60 9.93
C ALA A 81 18.33 -2.08 9.33
N LEU A 82 17.28 -1.25 9.45
CA LEU A 82 15.96 -1.56 8.90
C LEU A 82 15.98 -1.53 7.37
N ALA A 83 16.64 -0.55 6.74
CA ALA A 83 16.79 -0.49 5.29
C ALA A 83 17.52 -1.73 4.74
N THR A 84 18.60 -2.15 5.39
CA THR A 84 19.33 -3.38 5.04
C THR A 84 18.46 -4.62 5.17
N LEU A 85 17.69 -4.72 6.26
CA LEU A 85 16.78 -5.84 6.48
C LEU A 85 15.70 -5.93 5.40
N ILE A 86 15.07 -4.80 5.06
CA ILE A 86 14.08 -4.71 3.98
C ILE A 86 14.72 -5.13 2.65
N SER A 87 15.94 -4.66 2.34
CA SER A 87 16.66 -5.06 1.11
C SER A 87 16.86 -6.58 1.05
N ARG A 88 17.32 -7.19 2.14
CA ARG A 88 17.56 -8.64 2.20
C ARG A 88 16.29 -9.47 2.03
N GLU A 89 15.16 -9.02 2.57
CA GLU A 89 13.88 -9.72 2.44
C GLU A 89 13.21 -9.50 1.08
N THR A 90 13.40 -8.33 0.46
CA THR A 90 12.67 -7.91 -0.74
C THR A 90 13.51 -7.88 -2.03
N SER A 91 14.84 -8.01 -1.90
CA SER A 91 15.81 -7.80 -2.99
C SER A 91 15.85 -6.37 -3.56
N LYS A 92 15.15 -5.42 -2.97
CA LYS A 92 15.25 -4.02 -3.41
C LYS A 92 16.64 -3.46 -3.14
N PRO A 93 17.22 -2.66 -4.08
CA PRO A 93 18.50 -1.99 -3.86
C PRO A 93 18.49 -1.16 -2.58
N LEU A 94 19.61 -1.09 -1.86
CA LEU A 94 19.72 -0.41 -0.58
C LEU A 94 19.36 1.09 -0.67
N TRP A 95 19.68 1.75 -1.79
CA TRP A 95 19.30 3.15 -2.01
C TRP A 95 17.78 3.33 -1.98
N GLU A 96 17.02 2.36 -2.47
CA GLU A 96 15.56 2.40 -2.51
C GLU A 96 14.96 2.14 -1.13
N THR A 97 15.45 1.14 -0.39
CA THR A 97 14.92 0.82 0.95
C THR A 97 15.24 1.90 1.98
N ARG A 98 16.34 2.64 1.80
CA ARG A 98 16.59 3.87 2.58
C ARG A 98 15.49 4.92 2.39
N THR A 99 14.94 5.04 1.17
CA THR A 99 13.80 5.95 0.92
C THR A 99 12.52 5.43 1.56
N GLU A 100 12.32 4.11 1.62
CA GLU A 100 11.18 3.51 2.33
C GLU A 100 11.22 3.85 3.82
N VAL A 101 12.35 3.63 4.49
CA VAL A 101 12.49 3.94 5.92
C VAL A 101 12.33 5.44 6.18
N GLN A 102 12.87 6.30 5.29
CA GLN A 102 12.64 7.75 5.39
C GLN A 102 11.15 8.11 5.32
N THR A 103 10.40 7.42 4.47
CA THR A 103 8.95 7.61 4.36
C THR A 103 8.21 7.12 5.62
N MET A 104 8.67 6.02 6.24
CA MET A 104 8.15 5.56 7.54
C MET A 104 8.32 6.61 8.64
N ILE A 105 9.50 7.23 8.72
CA ILE A 105 9.81 8.29 9.70
C ILE A 105 8.88 9.48 9.50
N GLY A 106 8.76 9.97 8.26
CA GLY A 106 7.90 11.11 7.93
C GLY A 106 6.41 10.86 8.16
N LYS A 107 5.98 9.59 8.12
CA LYS A 107 4.58 9.20 8.27
C LYS A 107 3.98 9.57 9.62
N ALA A 108 4.78 9.57 10.68
CA ALA A 108 4.34 9.97 12.01
C ALA A 108 3.81 11.42 12.03
N ALA A 109 4.61 12.37 11.59
CA ALA A 109 4.22 13.78 11.54
C ALA A 109 3.02 14.01 10.60
N ILE A 110 3.01 13.36 9.43
CA ILE A 110 1.90 13.45 8.46
C ILE A 110 0.59 12.92 9.05
N SER A 111 0.62 11.80 9.77
CA SER A 111 -0.58 11.21 10.37
C SER A 111 -1.11 12.05 11.54
N ILE A 112 -0.22 12.67 12.32
CA ILE A 112 -0.61 13.60 13.40
C ILE A 112 -1.29 14.84 12.79
N GLU A 113 -0.70 15.42 11.74
CA GLU A 113 -1.29 16.56 11.05
C GLU A 113 -2.65 16.19 10.43
N ALA A 114 -2.74 15.04 9.77
CA ALA A 114 -3.99 14.54 9.18
C ALA A 114 -5.08 14.33 10.24
N TYR A 115 -4.75 13.80 11.41
CA TYR A 115 -5.70 13.64 12.51
C TYR A 115 -6.31 14.98 12.91
N HIS A 116 -5.48 16.02 13.07
CA HIS A 116 -5.98 17.35 13.48
C HIS A 116 -6.80 18.04 12.39
N GLN A 117 -6.48 17.85 11.11
CA GLN A 117 -7.16 18.55 10.02
C GLN A 117 -8.42 17.82 9.53
N ARG A 118 -8.44 16.50 9.58
CA ARG A 118 -9.51 15.68 8.99
C ARG A 118 -10.49 15.10 10.00
N THR A 119 -10.03 14.88 11.22
CA THR A 119 -10.81 14.29 12.30
C THR A 119 -10.70 15.13 13.57
N GLY A 120 -10.42 14.55 14.73
CA GLY A 120 -10.26 15.30 15.97
C GLY A 120 -11.59 15.75 16.56
N PHE A 121 -11.58 16.94 17.15
CA PHE A 121 -12.72 17.56 17.83
C PHE A 121 -13.02 18.94 17.24
N HIS A 122 -14.29 19.19 16.92
CA HIS A 122 -14.77 20.48 16.44
C HIS A 122 -15.99 20.93 17.23
N GLU A 123 -16.05 22.22 17.54
CA GLU A 123 -17.16 22.86 18.25
C GLU A 123 -17.66 24.05 17.45
N SER A 124 -18.98 24.22 17.39
CA SER A 124 -19.63 25.37 16.80
C SER A 124 -20.70 25.92 17.76
N THR A 125 -20.77 27.25 17.93
CA THR A 125 -21.78 27.89 18.75
C THR A 125 -23.10 27.94 18.01
N LEU A 126 -24.20 27.63 18.72
CA LEU A 126 -25.58 27.74 18.27
C LEU A 126 -26.31 28.80 19.12
N PRO A 127 -27.46 29.31 18.68
CA PRO A 127 -28.24 30.29 19.45
C PRO A 127 -28.69 29.78 20.83
N ASP A 128 -28.89 28.47 20.98
CA ASP A 128 -29.41 27.79 22.16
C ASP A 128 -28.46 26.73 22.74
N GLY A 129 -27.15 26.80 22.38
CA GLY A 129 -26.17 25.83 22.85
C GLY A 129 -24.96 25.68 21.93
N LYS A 130 -24.51 24.45 21.75
CA LYS A 130 -23.36 24.12 20.95
C LYS A 130 -23.60 22.86 20.12
N ALA A 131 -23.02 22.81 18.93
CA ALA A 131 -22.85 21.59 18.15
C ALA A 131 -21.41 21.06 18.32
N LEU A 132 -21.27 19.80 18.67
CA LEU A 132 -19.99 19.15 18.87
C LEU A 132 -19.84 18.02 17.85
N LEU A 133 -18.67 17.95 17.20
CA LEU A 133 -18.27 16.83 16.38
C LEU A 133 -17.04 16.18 17.01
N ARG A 134 -17.15 14.91 17.32
CA ARG A 134 -16.06 14.05 17.82
C ARG A 134 -15.80 12.94 16.84
N HIS A 135 -14.55 12.47 16.79
CA HIS A 135 -14.20 11.26 16.06
C HIS A 135 -13.72 10.20 17.06
N LYS A 136 -14.35 9.04 17.01
CA LYS A 136 -14.10 7.94 17.96
C LYS A 136 -13.47 6.75 17.25
N PRO A 137 -12.54 6.02 17.92
CA PRO A 137 -11.97 4.82 17.35
C PRO A 137 -13.02 3.71 17.16
N HIS A 138 -12.81 2.86 16.16
CA HIS A 138 -13.68 1.70 15.90
C HIS A 138 -13.52 0.62 16.98
N GLY A 139 -12.28 0.32 17.38
CA GLY A 139 -11.95 -0.76 18.31
C GLY A 139 -10.68 -1.51 17.93
N VAL A 140 -10.79 -2.79 17.66
CA VAL A 140 -9.69 -3.67 17.25
C VAL A 140 -9.59 -3.73 15.73
N MET A 141 -8.48 -3.28 15.17
CA MET A 141 -8.25 -3.28 13.73
C MET A 141 -7.24 -4.36 13.34
N ALA A 142 -7.65 -5.27 12.46
CA ALA A 142 -6.74 -6.20 11.82
C ALA A 142 -6.02 -5.48 10.66
N VAL A 143 -4.69 -5.43 10.71
CA VAL A 143 -3.86 -4.85 9.66
C VAL A 143 -3.16 -5.95 8.89
N PHE A 144 -3.40 -6.01 7.57
CA PHE A 144 -2.71 -6.93 6.67
C PHE A 144 -1.73 -6.15 5.80
N GLY A 145 -0.44 -6.45 5.96
CA GLY A 145 0.64 -5.77 5.25
C GLY A 145 1.09 -6.52 4.01
N PRO A 146 1.47 -5.80 2.94
CA PRO A 146 2.06 -6.36 1.73
C PRO A 146 3.57 -6.57 1.89
N TYR A 147 4.18 -7.28 0.93
CA TYR A 147 5.62 -7.52 0.94
C TYR A 147 6.44 -6.42 0.24
N ASN A 148 5.85 -5.66 -0.68
CA ASN A 148 6.61 -4.74 -1.54
C ASN A 148 7.12 -3.48 -0.81
N PHE A 149 6.39 -3.03 0.21
CA PHE A 149 6.78 -1.98 1.15
C PHE A 149 6.42 -2.42 2.58
N PRO A 150 7.13 -3.43 3.11
CA PRO A 150 6.74 -4.11 4.34
C PRO A 150 6.84 -3.23 5.59
N GLY A 151 7.67 -2.20 5.55
CA GLY A 151 7.78 -1.21 6.61
C GLY A 151 6.76 -0.08 6.45
N HIS A 152 6.70 0.53 5.26
CA HIS A 152 5.94 1.75 5.03
C HIS A 152 4.42 1.53 5.00
N LEU A 153 3.93 0.57 4.20
CA LEU A 153 2.48 0.43 3.96
C LEU A 153 1.70 -0.02 5.19
N PRO A 154 2.15 -1.02 5.98
CA PRO A 154 1.46 -1.35 7.22
C PRO A 154 1.44 -0.19 8.22
N ASN A 155 2.54 0.55 8.37
CA ASN A 155 2.58 1.73 9.24
C ASN A 155 1.73 2.89 8.74
N GLY A 156 1.42 2.93 7.43
CA GLY A 156 0.42 3.82 6.85
C GLY A 156 -1.00 3.59 7.39
N HIS A 157 -1.30 2.41 7.91
CA HIS A 157 -2.54 2.05 8.60
C HIS A 157 -2.38 2.08 10.13
N ILE A 158 -1.29 1.51 10.65
CA ILE A 158 -1.05 1.35 12.10
C ILE A 158 -0.97 2.71 12.80
N ILE A 159 -0.16 3.64 12.29
CA ILE A 159 0.05 4.95 12.93
C ILE A 159 -1.26 5.75 13.07
N PRO A 160 -2.04 6.01 11.99
CA PRO A 160 -3.29 6.77 12.13
C PRO A 160 -4.33 6.04 12.98
N ALA A 161 -4.38 4.69 12.94
CA ALA A 161 -5.27 3.91 13.77
C ALA A 161 -4.94 4.04 15.26
N LEU A 162 -3.65 3.98 15.63
CA LEU A 162 -3.20 4.18 17.01
C LEU A 162 -3.45 5.63 17.50
N ILE A 163 -3.20 6.64 16.66
CA ILE A 163 -3.49 8.04 17.01
C ILE A 163 -5.00 8.22 17.29
N ALA A 164 -5.87 7.61 16.48
CA ALA A 164 -7.31 7.63 16.70
C ALA A 164 -7.75 6.92 17.99
N GLY A 165 -6.92 5.99 18.51
CA GLY A 165 -7.19 5.22 19.72
C GLY A 165 -7.62 3.77 19.49
N ASN A 166 -7.49 3.25 18.27
CA ASN A 166 -7.70 1.82 17.99
C ASN A 166 -6.54 0.99 18.51
N THR A 167 -6.79 -0.30 18.72
CA THR A 167 -5.77 -1.32 18.93
C THR A 167 -5.59 -2.16 17.68
N ILE A 168 -4.43 -2.79 17.54
CA ILE A 168 -3.97 -3.42 16.30
C ILE A 168 -3.66 -4.89 16.53
N VAL A 169 -4.14 -5.74 15.60
CA VAL A 169 -3.60 -7.07 15.35
C VAL A 169 -2.98 -7.05 13.95
N PHE A 170 -1.66 -7.03 13.90
CA PHE A 170 -0.89 -6.92 12.67
C PHE A 170 -0.50 -8.31 12.14
N LYS A 171 -0.96 -8.63 10.94
CA LYS A 171 -0.48 -9.77 10.15
C LYS A 171 0.29 -9.27 8.93
N PRO A 172 1.61 -9.28 8.95
CA PRO A 172 2.42 -8.93 7.79
C PRO A 172 2.31 -9.98 6.68
N SER A 173 2.89 -9.67 5.53
CA SER A 173 3.16 -10.69 4.54
C SER A 173 4.12 -11.74 5.10
N GLU A 174 3.84 -13.01 4.84
CA GLU A 174 4.73 -14.14 5.17
C GLU A 174 6.07 -14.08 4.42
N LEU A 175 6.18 -13.20 3.43
CA LEU A 175 7.40 -12.98 2.64
C LEU A 175 8.34 -11.92 3.25
N THR A 176 7.91 -11.22 4.32
CA THR A 176 8.71 -10.17 4.97
C THR A 176 8.55 -10.19 6.50
N PRO A 177 8.73 -11.36 7.15
CA PRO A 177 8.48 -11.54 8.58
C PRO A 177 9.49 -10.78 9.46
N ALA A 178 10.76 -10.73 9.08
CA ALA A 178 11.79 -10.10 9.90
C ALA A 178 11.65 -8.57 9.96
N THR A 179 11.23 -7.93 8.85
CA THR A 179 10.90 -6.50 8.84
C THR A 179 9.76 -6.18 9.79
N ALA A 180 8.71 -6.99 9.80
CA ALA A 180 7.59 -6.80 10.72
C ALA A 180 8.00 -7.00 12.19
N GLU A 181 8.82 -8.02 12.47
CA GLU A 181 9.36 -8.29 13.79
C GLU A 181 10.18 -7.11 14.30
N MET A 182 11.14 -6.62 13.53
CA MET A 182 11.93 -5.44 13.90
C MET A 182 11.06 -4.20 14.10
N THR A 183 10.06 -3.98 13.23
CA THR A 183 9.15 -2.83 13.37
C THR A 183 8.36 -2.89 14.68
N VAL A 184 7.85 -4.06 15.08
CA VAL A 184 7.10 -4.22 16.34
C VAL A 184 8.03 -4.13 17.56
N GLN A 185 9.29 -4.59 17.46
CA GLN A 185 10.30 -4.36 18.51
C GLN A 185 10.53 -2.85 18.73
N LEU A 186 10.56 -2.04 17.67
CA LEU A 186 10.68 -0.58 17.80
C LEU A 186 9.41 0.04 18.43
N TRP A 187 8.21 -0.46 18.12
CA TRP A 187 6.99 -0.04 18.82
C TRP A 187 7.04 -0.39 20.32
N GLN A 188 7.52 -1.58 20.68
CA GLN A 188 7.71 -1.98 22.08
C GLN A 188 8.69 -1.05 22.80
N GLN A 189 9.83 -0.73 22.16
CA GLN A 189 10.82 0.22 22.71
C GLN A 189 10.26 1.65 22.80
N ALA A 190 9.35 2.05 21.93
CA ALA A 190 8.65 3.33 22.01
C ALA A 190 7.68 3.43 23.19
N GLY A 191 7.43 2.32 23.89
CA GLY A 191 6.56 2.25 25.05
C GLY A 191 5.08 2.12 24.68
N ILE A 192 4.77 1.43 23.58
CA ILE A 192 3.39 1.07 23.27
C ILE A 192 2.84 0.17 24.39
N PRO A 193 1.66 0.42 24.94
CA PRO A 193 1.11 -0.42 25.99
C PRO A 193 0.78 -1.84 25.52
N ASP A 194 0.80 -2.78 26.48
CA ASP A 194 0.42 -4.16 26.23
C ASP A 194 -0.97 -4.27 25.61
N GLY A 195 -1.10 -5.06 24.57
CA GLY A 195 -2.33 -5.24 23.82
C GLY A 195 -2.66 -4.15 22.78
N ALA A 196 -2.05 -2.96 22.85
CA ALA A 196 -2.31 -1.92 21.83
C ALA A 196 -1.80 -2.29 20.43
N ILE A 197 -0.69 -3.05 20.35
CA ILE A 197 -0.21 -3.71 19.15
C ILE A 197 0.03 -5.19 19.46
N ASN A 198 -0.40 -6.07 18.54
CA ASN A 198 -0.09 -7.48 18.55
C ASN A 198 0.39 -7.89 17.14
N LEU A 199 1.36 -8.80 17.06
CA LEU A 199 1.93 -9.29 15.80
C LEU A 199 1.65 -10.79 15.67
N LEU A 200 1.11 -11.19 14.53
CA LEU A 200 0.87 -12.57 14.16
C LEU A 200 1.62 -12.91 12.87
N GLN A 201 2.74 -13.61 12.98
CA GLN A 201 3.45 -14.14 11.82
C GLN A 201 2.72 -15.39 11.31
N GLY A 202 2.38 -15.39 10.02
CA GLY A 202 1.67 -16.53 9.45
C GLY A 202 1.19 -16.27 8.03
N GLY A 203 0.81 -17.35 7.36
CA GLY A 203 0.30 -17.33 6.00
C GLY A 203 -1.24 -17.22 5.92
N LYS A 204 -1.80 -17.85 4.89
CA LYS A 204 -3.25 -17.78 4.59
C LYS A 204 -4.12 -18.30 5.74
N ALA A 205 -3.72 -19.39 6.40
CA ALA A 205 -4.51 -19.98 7.48
C ALA A 205 -4.63 -19.03 8.69
N THR A 206 -3.52 -18.40 9.09
CA THR A 206 -3.50 -17.37 10.15
C THR A 206 -4.35 -16.16 9.75
N GLY A 207 -4.27 -15.73 8.48
CA GLY A 207 -5.10 -14.65 7.97
C GLY A 207 -6.59 -14.97 8.01
N GLN A 208 -6.99 -16.17 7.63
CA GLN A 208 -8.36 -16.62 7.67
C GLN A 208 -8.90 -16.69 9.11
N ALA A 209 -8.13 -17.26 10.04
CA ALA A 209 -8.50 -17.29 11.45
C ALA A 209 -8.67 -15.87 12.03
N LEU A 210 -7.85 -14.92 11.60
CA LEU A 210 -7.99 -13.51 12.02
C LEU A 210 -9.27 -12.88 11.48
N LEU A 211 -9.65 -13.14 10.21
CA LEU A 211 -10.91 -12.64 9.65
C LEU A 211 -12.15 -13.22 10.35
N GLU A 212 -12.08 -14.47 10.79
CA GLU A 212 -13.16 -15.19 11.47
C GLU A 212 -13.32 -14.76 12.94
N ASN A 213 -12.34 -14.05 13.49
CA ASN A 213 -12.38 -13.66 14.90
C ASN A 213 -13.39 -12.54 15.14
N ARG A 214 -14.29 -12.74 16.10
CA ARG A 214 -15.37 -11.80 16.41
C ARG A 214 -14.93 -10.51 17.07
N ASP A 215 -13.75 -10.52 17.69
CA ASP A 215 -13.21 -9.36 18.40
C ASP A 215 -12.65 -8.26 17.47
N ILE A 216 -12.47 -8.54 16.16
CA ILE A 216 -12.06 -7.49 15.22
C ILE A 216 -13.25 -6.61 14.82
N ASP A 217 -13.08 -5.30 14.79
CA ASP A 217 -14.06 -4.30 14.36
C ASP A 217 -13.85 -3.84 12.92
N GLY A 218 -12.68 -4.11 12.36
CA GLY A 218 -12.40 -3.79 10.97
C GLY A 218 -11.08 -4.34 10.45
N VAL A 219 -10.89 -4.19 9.14
CA VAL A 219 -9.71 -4.64 8.40
C VAL A 219 -9.12 -3.49 7.61
N LEU A 220 -7.83 -3.27 7.79
CA LEU A 220 -7.00 -2.35 7.03
C LEU A 220 -6.04 -3.19 6.19
N PHE A 221 -6.20 -3.16 4.87
CA PHE A 221 -5.53 -4.06 3.96
C PHE A 221 -4.84 -3.31 2.82
N THR A 222 -3.63 -3.70 2.53
CA THR A 222 -2.93 -3.38 1.29
C THR A 222 -2.40 -4.67 0.67
N GLY A 223 -2.76 -4.94 -0.60
CA GLY A 223 -2.31 -6.16 -1.27
C GLY A 223 -3.00 -6.41 -2.61
N SER A 224 -3.11 -7.68 -3.02
CA SER A 224 -3.69 -8.05 -4.30
C SER A 224 -5.20 -7.83 -4.37
N ALA A 225 -5.73 -7.51 -5.57
CA ALA A 225 -7.17 -7.39 -5.79
C ALA A 225 -7.92 -8.69 -5.44
N ALA A 226 -7.32 -9.86 -5.69
CA ALA A 226 -7.92 -11.14 -5.35
C ALA A 226 -8.18 -11.30 -3.84
N ALA A 227 -7.21 -10.92 -3.00
CA ALA A 227 -7.35 -10.93 -1.55
C ALA A 227 -8.35 -9.87 -1.06
N GLY A 228 -8.28 -8.64 -1.59
CA GLY A 228 -9.23 -7.58 -1.25
C GLY A 228 -10.69 -7.95 -1.59
N PHE A 229 -10.93 -8.56 -2.75
CA PHE A 229 -12.25 -9.09 -3.11
C PHE A 229 -12.69 -10.25 -2.22
N HIS A 230 -11.75 -11.09 -1.76
CA HIS A 230 -12.08 -12.14 -0.78
C HIS A 230 -12.56 -11.50 0.53
N PHE A 231 -11.85 -10.51 1.06
CA PHE A 231 -12.24 -9.80 2.28
C PHE A 231 -13.58 -9.09 2.13
N HIS A 232 -13.79 -8.40 1.01
CA HIS A 232 -15.05 -7.71 0.75
C HIS A 232 -16.24 -8.68 0.67
N ARG A 233 -16.08 -9.83 0.03
CA ARG A 233 -17.13 -10.88 0.00
C ARG A 233 -17.35 -11.52 1.36
N TYR A 234 -16.26 -11.76 2.12
CA TYR A 234 -16.37 -12.37 3.45
C TYR A 234 -17.18 -11.51 4.42
N PHE A 235 -16.95 -10.20 4.40
CA PHE A 235 -17.69 -9.25 5.24
C PHE A 235 -18.96 -8.71 4.58
N GLY A 236 -19.34 -9.21 3.41
CA GLY A 236 -20.62 -8.89 2.77
C GLY A 236 -21.79 -9.25 3.69
N GLY A 237 -22.63 -8.28 4.01
CA GLY A 237 -23.71 -8.44 4.99
C GLY A 237 -23.33 -8.20 6.46
N GLN A 238 -22.10 -7.75 6.74
CA GLN A 238 -21.63 -7.35 8.07
C GLN A 238 -21.31 -5.84 8.10
N PRO A 239 -22.31 -4.95 8.06
CA PRO A 239 -22.10 -3.51 7.93
C PRO A 239 -21.39 -2.87 9.14
N GLU A 240 -21.35 -3.57 10.27
CA GLU A 240 -20.64 -3.17 11.48
C GLU A 240 -19.12 -3.32 11.35
N LYS A 241 -18.62 -4.04 10.35
CA LYS A 241 -17.18 -4.22 10.11
C LYS A 241 -16.65 -3.15 9.16
N MET A 242 -15.69 -2.36 9.63
CA MET A 242 -15.02 -1.36 8.82
C MET A 242 -13.99 -2.02 7.90
N LEU A 243 -14.00 -1.69 6.61
CA LEU A 243 -13.03 -2.17 5.64
C LEU A 243 -12.35 -0.97 4.94
N ALA A 244 -11.00 -0.96 4.92
CA ALA A 244 -10.21 -0.12 4.04
C ALA A 244 -9.31 -1.04 3.21
N LEU A 245 -9.58 -1.11 1.90
CA LEU A 245 -8.95 -2.04 0.99
C LEU A 245 -8.18 -1.25 -0.08
N GLU A 246 -6.87 -1.30 0.00
CA GLU A 246 -5.94 -0.78 -1.00
C GLU A 246 -5.42 -1.94 -1.85
N MET A 247 -5.72 -1.91 -3.14
CA MET A 247 -5.42 -3.00 -4.06
C MET A 247 -4.57 -2.52 -5.24
N GLY A 248 -4.13 -3.45 -6.07
CA GLY A 248 -3.27 -3.17 -7.21
C GLY A 248 -3.94 -2.36 -8.32
N GLY A 249 -3.24 -2.21 -9.45
CA GLY A 249 -3.70 -1.44 -10.61
C GLY A 249 -3.13 -1.97 -11.93
N ASN A 250 -3.88 -1.83 -13.00
CA ASN A 250 -3.40 -2.02 -14.37
C ASN A 250 -3.17 -0.65 -15.03
N ASN A 251 -2.24 0.11 -14.44
CA ASN A 251 -2.07 1.54 -14.67
C ASN A 251 -1.55 1.86 -16.07
N ALA A 252 -2.09 2.92 -16.67
CA ALA A 252 -1.65 3.44 -17.95
C ALA A 252 -0.78 4.69 -17.80
N LEU A 253 0.31 4.74 -18.58
CA LEU A 253 1.08 5.96 -18.82
C LEU A 253 0.89 6.34 -20.30
N ILE A 254 0.32 7.51 -20.55
CA ILE A 254 0.08 8.04 -21.90
C ILE A 254 1.27 8.91 -22.29
N VAL A 255 1.82 8.70 -23.46
CA VAL A 255 2.78 9.60 -24.10
C VAL A 255 2.05 10.30 -25.24
N ALA A 256 1.91 11.61 -25.21
CA ALA A 256 1.22 12.37 -26.26
C ALA A 256 2.21 13.21 -27.07
N ASP A 257 2.84 14.20 -26.45
CA ASP A 257 3.84 15.03 -27.08
C ASP A 257 5.12 15.04 -26.24
N VAL A 258 6.26 14.81 -26.88
CA VAL A 258 7.55 14.66 -26.22
C VAL A 258 8.55 15.67 -26.79
N ALA A 259 8.82 16.70 -26.03
CA ALA A 259 9.86 17.70 -26.38
C ALA A 259 11.28 17.17 -26.10
N ASP A 260 11.45 16.38 -25.03
CA ASP A 260 12.70 15.79 -24.60
C ASP A 260 12.56 14.28 -24.39
N ILE A 261 13.11 13.50 -25.31
CA ILE A 261 13.02 12.04 -25.32
C ILE A 261 13.70 11.45 -24.08
N ASP A 262 14.85 11.93 -23.67
CA ASP A 262 15.59 11.35 -22.55
C ASP A 262 14.86 11.62 -21.21
N ALA A 263 14.24 12.78 -21.06
CA ALA A 263 13.36 13.08 -19.93
C ALA A 263 12.11 12.15 -19.93
N ALA A 264 11.50 11.92 -21.08
CA ALA A 264 10.37 11.00 -21.22
C ALA A 264 10.78 9.56 -20.87
N LEU A 265 11.92 9.09 -21.37
CA LEU A 265 12.46 7.75 -21.04
C LEU A 265 12.69 7.60 -19.54
N HIS A 266 13.23 8.62 -18.86
CA HIS A 266 13.39 8.60 -17.41
C HIS A 266 12.05 8.42 -16.70
N VAL A 267 11.01 9.19 -17.08
CA VAL A 267 9.67 9.06 -16.48
C VAL A 267 9.07 7.67 -16.75
N ILE A 268 9.21 7.14 -17.96
CA ILE A 268 8.68 5.82 -18.34
C ILE A 268 9.39 4.72 -17.55
N ILE A 269 10.73 4.72 -17.53
CA ILE A 269 11.54 3.69 -16.84
C ILE A 269 11.26 3.72 -15.34
N GLN A 270 11.24 4.89 -14.71
CA GLN A 270 10.87 5.05 -13.31
C GLN A 270 9.44 4.56 -13.03
N SER A 271 8.50 4.80 -13.95
CA SER A 271 7.12 4.37 -13.79
C SER A 271 6.96 2.84 -13.93
N ALA A 272 7.70 2.20 -14.82
CA ALA A 272 7.50 0.80 -15.17
C ALA A 272 8.37 -0.17 -14.35
N PHE A 273 9.63 0.19 -14.08
CA PHE A 273 10.65 -0.78 -13.66
C PHE A 273 11.26 -0.56 -12.27
N ILE A 274 11.03 0.59 -11.62
CA ILE A 274 11.48 0.79 -10.23
C ILE A 274 10.92 -0.33 -9.32
N SER A 275 11.65 -0.75 -8.33
CA SER A 275 11.30 -1.89 -7.45
C SER A 275 11.05 -3.20 -8.23
N ALA A 276 11.73 -3.38 -9.37
CA ALA A 276 11.44 -4.47 -10.31
C ALA A 276 9.94 -4.53 -10.70
N GLY A 277 9.29 -3.37 -10.88
CA GLY A 277 7.86 -3.28 -11.21
C GLY A 277 6.90 -3.64 -10.06
N GLN A 278 7.38 -3.84 -8.83
CA GLN A 278 6.57 -4.30 -7.70
C GLN A 278 5.96 -3.15 -6.88
N ARG A 279 5.43 -2.11 -7.56
CA ARG A 279 4.59 -1.09 -6.94
C ARG A 279 3.19 -1.14 -7.53
N CYS A 280 2.19 -0.97 -6.69
CA CYS A 280 0.79 -0.90 -7.14
C CYS A 280 0.54 0.24 -8.15
N THR A 281 1.35 1.30 -8.11
CA THR A 281 1.30 2.45 -9.03
C THR A 281 2.23 2.31 -10.24
N CYS A 282 2.97 1.20 -10.42
CA CYS A 282 3.79 1.02 -11.63
C CYS A 282 2.93 1.04 -12.89
N ALA A 283 3.47 1.65 -13.95
CA ALA A 283 2.90 1.56 -15.28
C ALA A 283 2.97 0.12 -15.79
N ARG A 284 1.82 -0.45 -16.14
CA ARG A 284 1.69 -1.77 -16.76
C ARG A 284 1.46 -1.63 -18.27
N ARG A 285 0.84 -0.52 -18.67
CA ARG A 285 0.47 -0.21 -20.04
C ARG A 285 1.05 1.14 -20.41
N LEU A 286 1.89 1.18 -21.43
CA LEU A 286 2.39 2.43 -22.04
C LEU A 286 1.61 2.67 -23.33
N LEU A 287 0.89 3.77 -23.37
CA LEU A 287 0.14 4.20 -24.56
C LEU A 287 0.98 5.17 -25.37
N VAL A 288 1.30 4.80 -26.61
CA VAL A 288 2.23 5.53 -27.48
C VAL A 288 1.56 5.91 -28.80
N PRO A 289 1.63 7.16 -29.26
CA PRO A 289 1.01 7.55 -30.52
C PRO A 289 1.62 6.78 -31.71
N ARG A 290 0.80 6.50 -32.73
CA ARG A 290 1.29 5.98 -34.01
C ARG A 290 2.12 7.05 -34.73
N GLY A 291 3.00 6.61 -35.64
CA GLY A 291 3.83 7.48 -36.48
C GLY A 291 5.28 7.59 -35.97
N GLU A 292 6.07 8.35 -36.73
CA GLU A 292 7.53 8.42 -36.59
C GLU A 292 8.01 8.80 -35.18
N GLN A 293 7.34 9.74 -34.52
CA GLN A 293 7.71 10.19 -33.17
C GLN A 293 7.54 9.07 -32.15
N GLY A 294 6.41 8.35 -32.20
CA GLY A 294 6.17 7.20 -31.32
C GLY A 294 7.10 6.03 -31.60
N ASP A 295 7.44 5.79 -32.87
CA ASP A 295 8.38 4.74 -33.28
C ASP A 295 9.79 5.04 -32.78
N ALA A 296 10.26 6.28 -32.91
CA ALA A 296 11.55 6.72 -32.37
C ALA A 296 11.62 6.60 -30.86
N LEU A 297 10.55 7.00 -30.14
CA LEU A 297 10.47 6.84 -28.69
C LEU A 297 10.57 5.36 -28.27
N LEU A 298 9.83 4.47 -28.93
CA LEU A 298 9.84 3.03 -28.63
C LEU A 298 11.20 2.41 -28.88
N GLN A 299 11.86 2.75 -29.99
CA GLN A 299 13.20 2.29 -30.27
C GLN A 299 14.16 2.67 -29.14
N ARG A 300 14.18 3.95 -28.78
CA ARG A 300 15.02 4.47 -27.69
C ARG A 300 14.67 3.84 -26.33
N LEU A 301 13.38 3.60 -26.06
CA LEU A 301 12.93 2.94 -24.83
C LEU A 301 13.48 1.51 -24.74
N VAL A 302 13.40 0.74 -25.80
CA VAL A 302 13.95 -0.63 -25.87
C VAL A 302 15.45 -0.63 -25.63
N GLU A 303 16.19 0.26 -26.32
CA GLU A 303 17.63 0.42 -26.18
C GLU A 303 18.04 0.78 -24.73
N ALA A 304 17.37 1.77 -24.13
CA ALA A 304 17.63 2.20 -22.77
C ALA A 304 17.25 1.13 -21.74
N SER A 305 16.11 0.46 -21.92
CA SER A 305 15.64 -0.60 -21.02
C SER A 305 16.53 -1.84 -21.07
N ALA A 306 17.12 -2.17 -22.21
CA ALA A 306 18.09 -3.27 -22.33
C ALA A 306 19.38 -3.01 -21.54
N GLN A 307 19.70 -1.75 -21.25
CA GLN A 307 20.89 -1.34 -20.49
C GLN A 307 20.61 -1.15 -18.99
N ILE A 308 19.36 -1.33 -18.54
CA ILE A 308 19.03 -1.22 -17.12
C ILE A 308 19.81 -2.26 -16.35
N ARG A 309 20.56 -1.80 -15.36
CA ARG A 309 21.28 -2.67 -14.45
C ARG A 309 20.33 -3.24 -13.41
N ALA A 310 20.03 -4.52 -13.53
CA ALA A 310 19.39 -5.33 -12.50
C ALA A 310 20.45 -6.13 -11.76
N GLY A 311 20.35 -6.27 -10.44
CA GLY A 311 21.38 -6.95 -9.66
C GLY A 311 20.98 -7.20 -8.22
N LYS A 312 21.94 -7.60 -7.38
CA LYS A 312 21.73 -7.80 -5.94
C LYS A 312 21.59 -6.47 -5.21
N TRP A 313 20.93 -6.49 -4.06
CA TRP A 313 20.62 -5.29 -3.27
C TRP A 313 21.87 -4.48 -2.84
N ASP A 314 23.02 -5.12 -2.71
CA ASP A 314 24.30 -4.55 -2.26
C ASP A 314 25.39 -4.47 -3.35
N ASP A 315 25.08 -4.82 -4.60
CA ASP A 315 26.00 -4.72 -5.73
C ASP A 315 26.56 -3.29 -5.89
N GLN A 316 27.84 -3.24 -6.33
CA GLN A 316 28.53 -1.98 -6.65
C GLN A 316 29.03 -1.98 -8.11
N PRO A 317 28.77 -0.90 -8.87
CA PRO A 317 27.88 0.22 -8.58
C PRO A 317 26.43 -0.24 -8.39
N ALA A 318 25.65 0.49 -7.59
CA ALA A 318 24.30 0.11 -7.22
C ALA A 318 23.41 -0.17 -8.45
N PRO A 319 22.60 -1.24 -8.45
CA PRO A 319 21.66 -1.50 -9.53
C PRO A 319 20.47 -0.54 -9.47
N PHE A 320 19.80 -0.33 -10.60
CA PHE A 320 18.54 0.43 -10.65
C PHE A 320 17.40 -0.36 -10.02
N MET A 321 17.36 -1.68 -10.26
CA MET A 321 16.35 -2.56 -9.67
C MET A 321 16.98 -3.87 -9.20
N GLY A 322 16.41 -4.45 -8.17
CA GLY A 322 16.77 -5.77 -7.66
C GLY A 322 15.92 -6.88 -8.28
N GLY A 323 15.81 -7.99 -7.55
CA GLY A 323 14.94 -9.11 -7.92
C GLY A 323 13.47 -8.89 -7.50
N VAL A 324 12.60 -9.77 -7.98
CA VAL A 324 11.26 -9.91 -7.45
C VAL A 324 11.27 -10.70 -6.14
N ILE A 325 10.17 -10.70 -5.41
CA ILE A 325 10.10 -11.17 -4.01
C ILE A 325 10.41 -12.66 -3.80
N SER A 326 10.19 -13.50 -4.82
CA SER A 326 10.40 -14.95 -4.74
C SER A 326 10.66 -15.57 -6.10
N LEU A 327 11.16 -16.82 -6.12
CA LEU A 327 11.32 -17.59 -7.37
C LEU A 327 9.96 -17.83 -8.04
N ASP A 328 8.90 -18.10 -7.28
CA ASP A 328 7.55 -18.25 -7.82
C ASP A 328 7.08 -16.96 -8.52
N ALA A 329 7.37 -15.80 -7.93
CA ALA A 329 7.08 -14.51 -8.57
C ALA A 329 7.87 -14.35 -9.89
N ALA A 330 9.14 -14.75 -9.92
CA ALA A 330 9.94 -14.71 -11.14
C ALA A 330 9.38 -15.64 -12.22
N GLN A 331 9.02 -16.87 -11.88
CA GLN A 331 8.40 -17.81 -12.82
C GLN A 331 7.05 -17.31 -13.34
N ASN A 332 6.21 -16.74 -12.46
CA ASN A 332 4.94 -16.15 -12.84
C ASN A 332 5.12 -14.99 -13.84
N MET A 333 6.16 -14.18 -13.68
CA MET A 333 6.45 -13.08 -14.61
C MET A 333 6.93 -13.60 -15.98
N LEU A 334 7.78 -14.62 -16.00
CA LEU A 334 8.20 -15.26 -17.26
C LEU A 334 7.01 -15.90 -17.99
N ALA A 335 6.13 -16.58 -17.24
CA ALA A 335 4.89 -17.16 -17.77
C ALA A 335 3.94 -16.08 -18.31
N ALA A 336 3.85 -14.93 -17.64
CA ALA A 336 3.04 -13.80 -18.11
C ALA A 336 3.52 -13.27 -19.47
N GLN A 337 4.86 -13.11 -19.64
CA GLN A 337 5.41 -12.73 -20.94
C GLN A 337 5.08 -13.77 -22.03
N GLN A 338 5.26 -15.08 -21.73
CA GLN A 338 4.91 -16.16 -22.67
C GLN A 338 3.42 -16.16 -23.01
N LYS A 339 2.54 -15.91 -22.02
CA LYS A 339 1.09 -15.78 -22.24
C LYS A 339 0.78 -14.65 -23.22
N LEU A 340 1.36 -13.47 -23.03
CA LEU A 340 1.16 -12.34 -23.94
C LEU A 340 1.68 -12.62 -25.34
N GLU A 341 2.84 -13.26 -25.47
CA GLU A 341 3.41 -13.69 -26.76
C GLU A 341 2.51 -14.73 -27.45
N GLY A 342 1.96 -15.69 -26.70
CA GLY A 342 1.04 -16.71 -27.20
C GLY A 342 -0.30 -16.14 -27.67
N LEU A 343 -0.74 -14.99 -27.14
CA LEU A 343 -1.92 -14.25 -27.60
C LEU A 343 -1.64 -13.41 -28.88
N GLY A 344 -0.42 -13.40 -29.36
CA GLY A 344 0.00 -12.66 -30.55
C GLY A 344 0.81 -11.40 -30.25
N GLY A 345 1.13 -11.14 -28.98
CA GLY A 345 1.96 -9.99 -28.58
C GLY A 345 3.36 -10.06 -29.19
N LYS A 346 3.86 -8.91 -29.67
CA LYS A 346 5.20 -8.80 -30.24
C LYS A 346 6.18 -8.44 -29.12
N VAL A 347 7.11 -9.36 -28.78
CA VAL A 347 8.17 -9.08 -27.80
C VAL A 347 9.17 -8.09 -28.39
N LEU A 348 9.22 -6.87 -27.87
CA LEU A 348 10.17 -5.82 -28.24
C LEU A 348 11.46 -5.92 -27.42
N LEU A 349 11.35 -6.27 -26.14
CA LEU A 349 12.47 -6.60 -25.25
C LEU A 349 12.08 -7.82 -24.43
N ARG A 350 12.90 -8.88 -24.52
CA ARG A 350 12.63 -10.15 -23.83
C ARG A 350 13.10 -10.09 -22.38
N MET A 351 12.16 -10.25 -21.45
CA MET A 351 12.48 -10.50 -20.05
C MET A 351 13.16 -11.86 -19.88
N ARG A 352 14.22 -11.89 -19.09
CA ARG A 352 15.02 -13.09 -18.81
C ARG A 352 15.34 -13.17 -17.33
N GLN A 353 15.56 -14.38 -16.85
CA GLN A 353 16.14 -14.68 -15.54
C GLN A 353 17.58 -15.19 -15.77
N PRO A 354 18.61 -14.34 -15.56
CA PRO A 354 20.00 -14.71 -15.88
C PRO A 354 20.55 -15.88 -15.04
N ASP A 355 20.17 -15.93 -13.75
CA ASP A 355 20.48 -17.06 -12.84
C ASP A 355 19.15 -17.65 -12.31
N PRO A 356 18.85 -18.93 -12.61
CA PRO A 356 17.59 -19.55 -12.16
C PRO A 356 17.47 -19.71 -10.64
N ARG A 357 18.55 -19.52 -9.88
CA ARG A 357 18.53 -19.51 -8.42
C ARG A 357 18.30 -18.14 -7.83
N SER A 358 18.40 -17.08 -8.63
CA SER A 358 18.15 -15.69 -8.23
C SER A 358 16.81 -15.23 -8.76
N THR A 359 16.16 -14.33 -8.04
CA THR A 359 14.89 -13.71 -8.45
C THR A 359 15.06 -12.50 -9.36
N VAL A 360 16.30 -12.17 -9.73
CA VAL A 360 16.61 -11.05 -10.62
C VAL A 360 16.11 -11.33 -12.03
N LEU A 361 15.27 -10.43 -12.53
CA LEU A 361 14.76 -10.45 -13.91
C LEU A 361 15.27 -9.22 -14.66
N THR A 362 15.51 -9.35 -15.96
CA THR A 362 15.69 -8.19 -16.83
C THR A 362 14.33 -7.59 -17.19
N PRO A 363 14.24 -6.30 -17.57
CA PRO A 363 13.00 -5.71 -18.07
C PRO A 363 12.43 -6.46 -19.28
N GLY A 364 11.09 -6.55 -19.37
CA GLY A 364 10.37 -7.07 -20.53
C GLY A 364 9.45 -6.00 -21.12
N ILE A 365 9.39 -5.93 -22.45
CA ILE A 365 8.48 -5.02 -23.18
C ILE A 365 7.79 -5.82 -24.27
N VAL A 366 6.44 -5.81 -24.27
CA VAL A 366 5.61 -6.53 -25.23
C VAL A 366 4.60 -5.58 -25.86
N ASP A 367 4.62 -5.45 -27.18
CA ASP A 367 3.58 -4.71 -27.91
C ASP A 367 2.35 -5.60 -28.09
N VAL A 368 1.23 -5.14 -27.53
CA VAL A 368 -0.08 -5.82 -27.55
C VAL A 368 -1.11 -5.02 -28.33
N THR A 369 -0.66 -4.13 -29.23
CA THR A 369 -1.55 -3.30 -30.03
C THR A 369 -2.48 -4.15 -30.90
N GLY A 370 -3.80 -3.91 -30.79
CA GLY A 370 -4.81 -4.62 -31.56
C GLY A 370 -5.08 -6.06 -31.10
N ILE A 371 -4.55 -6.46 -29.95
CA ILE A 371 -4.73 -7.80 -29.38
C ILE A 371 -5.58 -7.68 -28.11
N GLU A 372 -6.53 -8.57 -27.95
CA GLU A 372 -7.28 -8.70 -26.71
C GLU A 372 -6.42 -9.43 -25.67
N VAL A 373 -6.05 -8.73 -24.60
CA VAL A 373 -5.27 -9.28 -23.49
C VAL A 373 -6.07 -9.21 -22.19
N PRO A 374 -5.85 -10.16 -21.25
CA PRO A 374 -6.51 -10.12 -19.95
C PRO A 374 -6.23 -8.83 -19.20
N ASP A 375 -7.25 -8.28 -18.52
CA ASP A 375 -7.11 -7.15 -17.60
C ASP A 375 -6.58 -7.63 -16.26
N GLU A 376 -5.28 -7.93 -16.24
CA GLU A 376 -4.53 -8.47 -15.11
C GLU A 376 -3.38 -7.54 -14.73
N GLU A 377 -3.09 -7.48 -13.43
CA GLU A 377 -1.90 -6.80 -12.92
C GLU A 377 -0.70 -7.78 -12.94
N TYR A 378 0.26 -7.55 -13.83
CA TYR A 378 1.54 -8.27 -13.83
C TYR A 378 2.52 -7.54 -12.89
N PHE A 379 2.65 -8.04 -11.67
CA PHE A 379 3.38 -7.36 -10.59
C PHE A 379 4.89 -7.64 -10.64
N GLY A 380 5.54 -7.13 -11.68
CA GLY A 380 6.95 -7.34 -11.99
C GLY A 380 7.43 -6.44 -13.14
N PRO A 381 8.67 -6.62 -13.62
CA PRO A 381 9.29 -5.72 -14.61
C PRO A 381 8.84 -6.00 -16.06
N LEU A 382 7.53 -6.02 -16.28
CA LEU A 382 6.89 -6.26 -17.58
C LEU A 382 6.01 -5.08 -17.96
N LEU A 383 6.32 -4.44 -19.10
CA LEU A 383 5.57 -3.31 -19.66
C LEU A 383 4.91 -3.73 -20.97
N THR A 384 3.61 -3.45 -21.12
CA THR A 384 2.90 -3.62 -22.39
C THR A 384 2.79 -2.29 -23.13
N ILE A 385 2.91 -2.34 -24.45
CA ILE A 385 2.76 -1.19 -25.34
C ILE A 385 1.42 -1.29 -26.05
N ILE A 386 0.71 -0.16 -26.13
CA ILE A 386 -0.53 -0.01 -26.92
C ILE A 386 -0.39 1.24 -27.78
N ARG A 387 -0.50 1.09 -29.11
CA ARG A 387 -0.45 2.22 -30.05
C ARG A 387 -1.84 2.79 -30.25
N TYR A 388 -1.93 4.11 -30.31
CA TYR A 388 -3.21 4.81 -30.45
C TYR A 388 -3.17 5.90 -31.52
N ASP A 389 -4.36 6.30 -32.01
CA ASP A 389 -4.58 7.38 -32.97
C ASP A 389 -5.38 8.53 -32.33
N GLY A 390 -4.68 9.59 -31.89
CA GLY A 390 -5.29 10.76 -31.28
C GLY A 390 -5.57 10.62 -29.77
N PHE A 391 -5.48 11.74 -29.08
CA PHE A 391 -5.51 11.80 -27.61
C PHE A 391 -6.81 11.29 -26.95
N PRO A 392 -8.02 11.53 -27.54
CA PRO A 392 -9.25 10.95 -26.99
C PRO A 392 -9.27 9.42 -26.97
N GLU A 393 -8.63 8.76 -27.97
CA GLU A 393 -8.47 7.31 -27.96
C GLU A 393 -7.53 6.86 -26.83
N ALA A 394 -6.46 7.59 -26.59
CA ALA A 394 -5.55 7.28 -25.49
C ALA A 394 -6.26 7.28 -24.14
N ILE A 395 -7.11 8.28 -23.88
CA ILE A 395 -7.91 8.35 -22.64
C ILE A 395 -8.88 7.17 -22.55
N ARG A 396 -9.57 6.84 -23.64
CA ARG A 396 -10.48 5.69 -23.70
C ARG A 396 -9.75 4.38 -23.38
N LEU A 397 -8.58 4.16 -23.97
CA LEU A 397 -7.73 2.99 -23.73
C LEU A 397 -7.19 2.97 -22.30
N ALA A 398 -6.79 4.12 -21.74
CA ALA A 398 -6.36 4.22 -20.36
C ALA A 398 -7.46 3.78 -19.38
N ASN A 399 -8.70 4.18 -19.63
CA ASN A 399 -9.87 3.81 -18.83
C ASN A 399 -10.40 2.38 -19.09
N GLN A 400 -9.90 1.69 -20.11
CA GLN A 400 -10.32 0.32 -20.46
C GLN A 400 -9.69 -0.72 -19.54
N THR A 401 -10.04 -0.63 -18.29
CA THR A 401 -9.63 -1.56 -17.20
C THR A 401 -10.65 -1.52 -16.08
N ARG A 402 -10.80 -2.62 -15.37
CA ARG A 402 -11.60 -2.66 -14.12
C ARG A 402 -10.91 -1.93 -12.96
N TYR A 403 -9.61 -1.72 -13.04
CA TYR A 403 -8.81 -1.00 -12.05
C TYR A 403 -8.96 0.51 -12.19
N GLY A 404 -8.41 1.25 -11.25
CA GLY A 404 -8.44 2.71 -11.26
C GLY A 404 -7.55 3.31 -10.17
N LEU A 405 -6.27 2.84 -10.07
CA LEU A 405 -5.35 3.37 -9.07
C LEU A 405 -4.60 4.60 -9.59
N ALA A 406 -3.87 4.46 -10.70
CA ALA A 406 -3.04 5.54 -11.22
C ALA A 406 -3.10 5.61 -12.76
N VAL A 407 -3.04 6.83 -13.29
CA VAL A 407 -2.82 7.13 -14.70
C VAL A 407 -1.86 8.31 -14.81
N GLY A 408 -1.07 8.37 -15.88
CA GLY A 408 -0.16 9.50 -16.11
C GLY A 408 -0.12 9.95 -17.56
N LEU A 409 0.37 11.17 -17.75
CA LEU A 409 0.56 11.81 -19.03
C LEU A 409 1.98 12.37 -19.14
N ILE A 410 2.61 12.12 -20.27
CA ILE A 410 3.79 12.85 -20.74
C ILE A 410 3.34 13.70 -21.92
N SER A 411 3.32 15.01 -21.75
CA SER A 411 2.89 15.99 -22.76
C SER A 411 3.39 17.38 -22.42
N SER A 412 3.65 18.19 -23.41
CA SER A 412 3.90 19.63 -23.26
C SER A 412 2.60 20.48 -23.20
N ASP A 413 1.45 19.88 -23.49
CA ASP A 413 0.14 20.55 -23.57
C ASP A 413 -0.68 20.40 -22.27
N ALA A 414 -0.85 21.54 -21.57
CA ALA A 414 -1.65 21.60 -20.34
C ALA A 414 -3.13 21.24 -20.57
N ALA A 415 -3.69 21.57 -21.75
CA ALA A 415 -5.08 21.25 -22.06
C ALA A 415 -5.31 19.74 -22.15
N GLN A 416 -4.34 18.98 -22.62
CA GLN A 416 -4.39 17.52 -22.59
C GLN A 416 -4.36 16.97 -21.17
N PHE A 417 -3.61 17.60 -20.26
CA PHE A 417 -3.63 17.20 -18.85
C PHE A 417 -4.97 17.50 -18.20
N ASP A 418 -5.54 18.69 -18.43
CA ASP A 418 -6.84 19.06 -17.88
C ASP A 418 -7.94 18.10 -18.40
N GLN A 419 -7.91 17.76 -19.70
CA GLN A 419 -8.83 16.78 -20.26
C GLN A 419 -8.64 15.38 -19.64
N LEU A 420 -7.40 14.93 -19.49
CA LEU A 420 -7.14 13.63 -18.83
C LEU A 420 -7.61 13.64 -17.37
N ALA A 421 -7.36 14.71 -16.63
CA ALA A 421 -7.76 14.82 -15.22
C ALA A 421 -9.29 14.79 -15.05
N ASP A 422 -10.04 15.36 -16.00
CA ASP A 422 -11.51 15.34 -16.00
C ASP A 422 -12.07 13.95 -16.37
N GLU A 423 -11.48 13.29 -17.37
CA GLU A 423 -12.01 12.04 -17.93
C GLU A 423 -11.43 10.77 -17.30
N ALA A 424 -10.30 10.85 -16.58
CA ALA A 424 -9.62 9.68 -16.03
C ALA A 424 -10.39 9.04 -14.87
N ARG A 425 -10.51 7.71 -14.92
CA ARG A 425 -11.07 6.91 -13.84
C ARG A 425 -9.97 6.33 -12.95
N ALA A 426 -9.24 7.20 -12.26
CA ALA A 426 -8.13 6.84 -11.38
C ALA A 426 -8.05 7.76 -10.16
N GLY A 427 -7.54 7.24 -9.04
CA GLY A 427 -7.35 8.03 -7.83
C GLY A 427 -6.10 8.90 -7.84
N ILE A 428 -5.14 8.61 -8.73
CA ILE A 428 -3.90 9.36 -8.91
C ILE A 428 -3.74 9.68 -10.40
N VAL A 429 -3.57 10.96 -10.72
CA VAL A 429 -3.33 11.44 -12.09
C VAL A 429 -2.06 12.30 -12.08
N ASN A 430 -1.00 11.84 -12.72
CA ASN A 430 0.28 12.52 -12.76
C ASN A 430 0.59 13.10 -14.14
N TRP A 431 1.16 14.29 -14.20
CA TRP A 431 1.61 14.95 -15.41
C TRP A 431 3.11 15.21 -15.39
N ASN A 432 3.85 14.71 -16.39
CA ASN A 432 5.30 14.81 -16.52
C ASN A 432 6.08 14.37 -15.26
N LYS A 433 5.50 13.44 -14.51
CA LYS A 433 6.08 12.81 -13.31
C LYS A 433 5.88 11.30 -13.40
N PRO A 434 6.76 10.50 -12.79
CA PRO A 434 6.56 9.07 -12.70
C PRO A 434 5.22 8.73 -12.02
N LEU A 435 4.54 7.69 -12.50
CA LEU A 435 3.32 7.17 -11.86
C LEU A 435 3.56 6.73 -10.41
N THR A 436 4.78 6.29 -10.12
CA THR A 436 5.22 5.84 -8.80
C THR A 436 5.49 6.98 -7.82
N GLY A 437 5.39 8.23 -8.26
CA GLY A 437 5.50 9.43 -7.44
C GLY A 437 4.16 9.76 -6.78
N ALA A 438 3.96 9.33 -5.52
CA ALA A 438 2.80 9.68 -4.71
C ALA A 438 3.20 10.44 -3.45
N SER A 439 2.40 11.42 -3.03
CA SER A 439 2.63 12.18 -1.81
C SER A 439 1.86 11.57 -0.64
N SER A 440 2.55 11.35 0.48
CA SER A 440 1.85 10.96 1.73
C SER A 440 0.97 12.07 2.32
N LYS A 441 1.09 13.31 1.85
CA LYS A 441 0.23 14.46 2.19
C LYS A 441 -0.97 14.62 1.24
N ALA A 442 -1.22 13.66 0.38
CA ALA A 442 -2.38 13.60 -0.50
C ALA A 442 -3.16 12.28 -0.27
N PRO A 443 -4.40 12.16 -0.74
CA PRO A 443 -5.09 10.88 -0.72
C PRO A 443 -4.33 9.88 -1.60
N PHE A 444 -4.26 8.64 -1.13
CA PHE A 444 -3.71 7.52 -1.89
C PHE A 444 -4.74 6.41 -1.93
N GLY A 445 -5.20 6.04 -3.12
CA GLY A 445 -6.18 4.98 -3.31
C GLY A 445 -6.80 5.04 -4.68
N GLY A 446 -7.52 3.99 -5.02
CA GLY A 446 -8.14 3.85 -6.33
C GLY A 446 -9.63 3.58 -6.26
N VAL A 447 -10.23 3.65 -7.45
CA VAL A 447 -11.63 3.27 -7.71
C VAL A 447 -11.67 1.92 -8.42
N GLY A 448 -12.86 1.39 -8.63
CA GLY A 448 -13.04 0.08 -9.28
C GLY A 448 -12.37 -1.04 -8.49
N ALA A 449 -11.60 -1.89 -9.18
CA ALA A 449 -10.91 -3.04 -8.58
C ALA A 449 -9.65 -2.65 -7.78
N SER A 450 -9.33 -1.37 -7.67
CA SER A 450 -8.14 -0.87 -6.95
C SER A 450 -8.44 -0.45 -5.51
N GLY A 451 -9.70 -0.38 -5.10
CA GLY A 451 -10.04 0.00 -3.73
C GLY A 451 -11.54 -0.03 -3.46
N ASN A 452 -11.92 0.24 -2.22
CA ASN A 452 -13.33 0.30 -1.78
C ASN A 452 -13.74 1.70 -1.31
N HIS A 453 -13.25 2.74 -1.98
CA HIS A 453 -13.54 4.16 -1.70
C HIS A 453 -13.05 4.65 -0.32
N ARG A 454 -12.00 4.02 0.21
CA ARG A 454 -11.30 4.39 1.45
C ARG A 454 -9.85 4.70 1.14
N ALA A 455 -9.60 5.90 0.60
CA ALA A 455 -8.24 6.32 0.30
C ALA A 455 -7.37 6.36 1.56
N ALA A 456 -6.14 5.89 1.44
CA ALA A 456 -5.12 5.86 2.47
C ALA A 456 -4.28 7.15 2.50
N ALA A 457 -3.11 7.10 3.07
CA ALA A 457 -2.15 8.19 3.28
C ALA A 457 -2.75 9.31 4.11
N TRP A 458 -2.92 10.52 3.58
CA TRP A 458 -3.54 11.64 4.29
C TRP A 458 -4.98 11.35 4.75
N TYR A 459 -5.72 10.58 3.95
CA TYR A 459 -7.11 10.20 4.23
C TYR A 459 -7.24 9.00 5.17
N ALA A 460 -6.13 8.38 5.59
CA ALA A 460 -6.19 7.28 6.54
C ALA A 460 -6.82 7.68 7.88
N ALA A 461 -6.74 8.95 8.28
CA ALA A 461 -7.43 9.47 9.45
C ALA A 461 -8.94 9.21 9.40
N ASP A 462 -9.57 9.35 8.22
CA ASP A 462 -11.03 9.25 8.04
C ASP A 462 -11.55 7.83 8.32
N TYR A 463 -10.85 6.80 7.83
CA TYR A 463 -11.29 5.42 8.04
C TYR A 463 -10.81 4.81 9.37
N CYS A 464 -9.93 5.49 10.09
CA CYS A 464 -9.48 5.05 11.41
C CYS A 464 -10.38 5.51 12.56
N ALA A 465 -11.39 6.33 12.27
CA ALA A 465 -12.32 6.83 13.26
C ALA A 465 -13.72 7.07 12.66
N TRP A 466 -14.75 7.01 13.48
CA TRP A 466 -16.12 7.32 13.07
C TRP A 466 -16.62 8.61 13.72
N PRO A 467 -17.37 9.45 12.99
CA PRO A 467 -17.85 10.73 13.49
C PRO A 467 -19.05 10.56 14.42
N MET A 468 -19.09 11.35 15.51
CA MET A 468 -20.21 11.42 16.44
C MET A 468 -20.63 12.88 16.62
N ALA A 469 -21.83 13.22 16.20
CA ALA A 469 -22.40 14.54 16.39
C ALA A 469 -23.18 14.63 17.72
N SER A 470 -23.13 15.78 18.35
CA SER A 470 -23.93 16.09 19.56
C SER A 470 -24.45 17.54 19.52
N LEU A 471 -25.66 17.76 19.98
CA LEU A 471 -26.16 19.06 20.33
C LEU A 471 -26.21 19.15 21.87
N VAL A 472 -25.62 20.17 22.44
CA VAL A 472 -25.49 20.29 23.89
C VAL A 472 -25.91 21.69 24.34
N SER A 473 -26.58 21.75 25.49
CA SER A 473 -26.83 22.97 26.24
C SER A 473 -26.49 22.73 27.71
N ASP A 474 -25.84 23.70 28.35
CA ASP A 474 -25.46 23.61 29.78
C ASP A 474 -26.69 23.70 30.69
N THR A 475 -27.81 24.23 30.17
CA THR A 475 -29.07 24.41 30.91
C THR A 475 -30.24 23.83 30.11
N LEU A 476 -31.16 23.18 30.81
CA LEU A 476 -32.42 22.77 30.23
C LEU A 476 -33.44 23.94 30.38
N THR A 477 -33.75 24.56 29.24
CA THR A 477 -34.68 25.67 29.18
C THR A 477 -35.77 25.39 28.16
N LEU A 478 -36.98 25.94 28.40
CA LEU A 478 -38.04 25.92 27.41
C LEU A 478 -37.62 26.80 26.21
N PRO A 479 -37.71 26.32 24.96
CA PRO A 479 -37.35 27.12 23.80
C PRO A 479 -38.28 28.32 23.68
N ALA A 480 -37.77 29.44 23.13
CA ALA A 480 -38.54 30.66 22.93
C ALA A 480 -39.78 30.43 22.05
N THR A 481 -39.75 29.45 21.18
CA THR A 481 -40.89 29.00 20.37
C THR A 481 -41.15 27.53 20.61
N VAL A 482 -42.27 27.21 21.20
CA VAL A 482 -42.72 25.83 21.43
C VAL A 482 -43.44 25.32 20.18
N SER A 483 -43.28 24.07 19.84
CA SER A 483 -43.95 23.43 18.70
C SER A 483 -45.48 23.50 18.87
N PRO A 484 -46.25 23.80 17.80
CA PRO A 484 -47.70 23.83 17.85
C PRO A 484 -48.28 22.52 18.41
N GLY A 485 -49.27 22.64 19.28
CA GLY A 485 -49.96 21.50 19.88
C GLY A 485 -49.36 20.99 21.19
N LEU A 486 -48.23 21.54 21.65
CA LEU A 486 -47.72 21.22 22.98
C LEU A 486 -48.45 22.09 24.05
N PRO A 487 -48.70 21.54 25.26
CA PRO A 487 -49.53 22.18 26.28
C PRO A 487 -48.80 23.23 27.17
N PHE A 488 -47.56 23.59 26.87
CA PHE A 488 -46.72 24.52 27.64
C PHE A 488 -46.07 25.59 26.80
#